data_c7a7078b00ddfa8a422d446deb849eab
#
_entry.id   c7a7078b00ddfa8a422d446deb849eab
#
_cell.length_a   1.000
_cell.length_b   1.000
_cell.length_c   1.000
_cell.angle_alpha   90.00
_cell.angle_beta   90.00
_cell.angle_gamma   90.00
#
_symmetry.space_group_name_H-M   'P 1'
#
loop_
_entity.id
_entity.type
_entity.pdbx_description
1 polymer ?
#
loop_
_entity_poly.entity_id
_entity_poly.type
_entity_poly.pdbx_seq_one_letter_code
_entity_poly.pdbx_strand_id
1 'polypeptide(L)'
;MLMRKIRLNISLTILFISFHYGIYLQVEEKDDIETQEITIVKSNKPIISNIFKIRSNPIISDSLLEEKFYIKYDHISVPVVSTFIPNKASPLKLQKQESSFLYNSYFSWGYGNQSQALIDFASMISIDRNQSMGVDFIFSSLGNQENKILRSQQNYLAASFLHLFKTNNYRVESSFKFDRRHINFYGLYSDYDWTNIPSFRPSLIDPEQNLNYLKINSNWEWFNSIVKKIRFNTVLTIDYFDNTEQLINFDSEIRLPVFDFYLELKPNLSYVNTNFVSSFRQNVPLSNQTSLLNLDFQIVNLGAKTNFKFGTKVFYLLGDSIEKTNIYFFPKVKFLYKPSYSSLSTFLEFDGDFNLNSFTTFSRINPYIFPSLKLRPTNIPYKGRLGVKNSFNSGLEFFLAAIYSRSESYPLFKRLPYVVSNNNLSYNMATSYEVVYDRLDQLGLETGFLMRFNEHNKFSINTKYVNPESFNEISAWNLPSIEIDFEANFRFFNKIYLQTNGRYIGRRDSAYHPVFLNAEFFDSKPEIKSLDAFLYFSSRLLYQTKSNWAFFFEFKNNFGNNYSRWAFYQDYNNNFLLGLRYKFDIIF
;
A
#
# COMPACT_ATOMS: atom_id res chain seq x y z
N MET A 1 -27.41 -26.86 -3.02
CA MET A 1 -27.26 -25.64 -3.83
C MET A 1 -25.84 -25.04 -3.71
N LEU A 2 -25.25 -25.05 -2.53
CA LEU A 2 -23.88 -24.55 -2.27
C LEU A 2 -22.79 -25.28 -3.10
N MET A 3 -22.81 -26.60 -3.14
CA MET A 3 -21.87 -27.40 -3.93
C MET A 3 -21.90 -27.14 -5.45
N ARG A 4 -23.04 -26.70 -5.99
CA ARG A 4 -23.17 -26.38 -7.41
C ARG A 4 -22.54 -25.02 -7.76
N LYS A 5 -22.64 -24.05 -6.85
CA LYS A 5 -21.97 -22.73 -6.97
C LYS A 5 -20.46 -22.82 -6.79
N ILE A 6 -20.00 -23.66 -5.84
CA ILE A 6 -18.56 -23.92 -5.65
C ILE A 6 -17.97 -24.62 -6.88
N ARG A 7 -18.67 -25.58 -7.47
CA ARG A 7 -18.24 -26.23 -8.72
C ARG A 7 -18.11 -25.26 -9.89
N LEU A 8 -19.02 -24.29 -10.02
CA LEU A 8 -18.96 -23.29 -11.10
C LEU A 8 -17.75 -22.36 -10.94
N ASN A 9 -17.49 -21.94 -9.70
CA ASN A 9 -16.35 -21.06 -9.40
C ASN A 9 -15.00 -21.78 -9.55
N ILE A 10 -14.92 -23.05 -9.15
CA ILE A 10 -13.72 -23.89 -9.35
C ILE A 10 -13.51 -24.15 -10.84
N SER A 11 -14.56 -24.39 -11.61
CA SER A 11 -14.48 -24.57 -13.07
C SER A 11 -13.97 -23.32 -13.78
N LEU A 12 -14.37 -22.13 -13.34
CA LEU A 12 -13.88 -20.85 -13.89
C LEU A 12 -12.39 -20.63 -13.55
N THR A 13 -11.96 -21.02 -12.35
CA THR A 13 -10.57 -20.92 -11.91
C THR A 13 -9.68 -21.91 -12.66
N ILE A 14 -10.16 -23.14 -12.88
CA ILE A 14 -9.46 -24.16 -13.69
C ILE A 14 -9.40 -23.74 -15.16
N LEU A 15 -10.45 -23.11 -15.70
CA LEU A 15 -10.45 -22.55 -17.04
C LEU A 15 -9.40 -21.45 -17.20
N PHE A 16 -9.20 -20.62 -16.17
CA PHE A 16 -8.20 -19.56 -16.18
C PHE A 16 -6.76 -20.09 -16.08
N ILE A 17 -6.55 -21.16 -15.31
CA ILE A 17 -5.27 -21.87 -15.23
C ILE A 17 -4.98 -22.59 -16.57
N SER A 18 -5.99 -23.21 -17.19
CA SER A 18 -5.84 -23.86 -18.50
C SER A 18 -5.60 -22.85 -19.63
N PHE A 19 -6.12 -21.63 -19.51
CA PHE A 19 -5.80 -20.54 -20.44
C PHE A 19 -4.34 -20.11 -20.34
N HIS A 20 -3.75 -20.19 -19.14
CA HIS A 20 -2.32 -19.96 -18.93
C HIS A 20 -1.43 -20.97 -19.69
N TYR A 21 -1.82 -22.25 -19.70
CA TYR A 21 -1.09 -23.29 -20.42
C TYR A 21 -1.37 -23.27 -21.94
N GLY A 22 -2.56 -22.85 -22.37
CA GLY A 22 -2.93 -22.76 -23.80
C GLY A 22 -2.14 -21.71 -24.57
N ILE A 23 -1.70 -20.63 -23.92
CA ILE A 23 -0.87 -19.58 -24.52
C ILE A 23 0.58 -20.05 -24.71
N TYR A 24 1.06 -21.01 -23.91
CA TYR A 24 2.39 -21.61 -24.07
C TYR A 24 2.53 -22.51 -25.33
N LEU A 25 1.44 -23.08 -25.82
CA LEU A 25 1.46 -24.00 -26.97
C LEU A 25 1.40 -23.28 -28.33
N GLN A 26 1.22 -21.97 -28.36
CA GLN A 26 1.12 -21.20 -29.63
C GLN A 26 2.38 -20.39 -29.98
N VAL A 27 3.48 -20.51 -29.24
CA VAL A 27 4.73 -19.77 -29.50
C VAL A 27 5.92 -20.72 -29.67
N GLU A 28 5.77 -21.77 -30.44
CA GLU A 28 6.88 -22.52 -31.02
C GLU A 28 6.84 -22.41 -32.55
N GLU A 29 7.16 -21.22 -33.04
CA GLU A 29 7.73 -21.06 -34.37
C GLU A 29 9.21 -20.72 -34.21
N LYS A 30 10.05 -21.72 -34.46
CA LYS A 30 11.49 -21.60 -34.56
C LYS A 30 11.83 -20.76 -35.79
N ASP A 31 12.10 -19.50 -35.61
CA ASP A 31 12.95 -18.78 -36.56
C ASP A 31 14.38 -18.84 -36.04
N ASP A 32 15.20 -19.60 -36.79
CA ASP A 32 16.66 -19.57 -36.70
C ASP A 32 17.15 -18.15 -37.00
N ILE A 33 17.34 -17.35 -35.97
CA ILE A 33 18.01 -16.07 -36.09
C ILE A 33 19.51 -16.35 -36.00
N GLU A 34 20.18 -16.28 -37.15
CA GLU A 34 21.64 -16.18 -37.25
C GLU A 34 22.10 -15.08 -36.29
N THR A 35 22.89 -15.46 -35.31
CA THR A 35 23.57 -14.51 -34.41
C THR A 35 24.59 -13.71 -35.19
N GLN A 36 24.20 -12.54 -35.70
CA GLN A 36 25.15 -11.54 -36.13
C GLN A 36 25.73 -10.85 -34.91
N GLU A 37 26.97 -11.18 -34.61
CA GLU A 37 27.76 -10.42 -33.65
C GLU A 37 28.05 -9.03 -34.22
N ILE A 38 27.26 -8.02 -33.81
CA ILE A 38 27.53 -6.63 -34.17
C ILE A 38 28.55 -6.08 -33.17
N THR A 39 29.82 -6.15 -33.55
CA THR A 39 30.88 -5.42 -32.85
C THR A 39 30.76 -3.94 -33.19
N ILE A 40 30.11 -3.16 -32.32
CA ILE A 40 30.06 -1.70 -32.44
C ILE A 40 31.42 -1.15 -32.00
N VAL A 41 32.34 -1.02 -32.93
CA VAL A 41 33.55 -0.22 -32.75
C VAL A 41 33.16 1.23 -32.88
N LYS A 42 32.92 1.91 -31.77
CA LYS A 42 32.72 3.37 -31.75
C LYS A 42 34.06 4.02 -32.03
N SER A 43 34.37 4.26 -33.30
CA SER A 43 35.52 5.09 -33.67
C SER A 43 35.20 6.53 -33.24
N ASN A 44 35.82 6.97 -32.19
CA ASN A 44 35.76 8.36 -31.75
C ASN A 44 36.68 9.16 -32.67
N LYS A 45 36.15 9.63 -33.80
CA LYS A 45 36.82 10.64 -34.62
C LYS A 45 36.57 12.00 -33.97
N PRO A 46 37.59 12.68 -33.41
CA PRO A 46 37.42 14.03 -32.94
C PRO A 46 37.05 14.91 -34.12
N ILE A 47 35.88 15.53 -34.09
CA ILE A 47 35.50 16.54 -35.08
C ILE A 47 36.23 17.81 -34.67
N ILE A 48 37.28 18.13 -35.44
CA ILE A 48 37.94 19.43 -35.34
C ILE A 48 36.95 20.42 -35.98
N SER A 49 36.27 21.22 -35.17
CA SER A 49 35.50 22.36 -35.68
C SER A 49 36.47 23.30 -36.39
N ASN A 50 36.13 23.73 -37.61
CA ASN A 50 36.87 24.74 -38.35
C ASN A 50 36.88 26.04 -37.58
N ILE A 51 37.89 26.27 -36.77
CA ILE A 51 38.18 27.55 -36.16
C ILE A 51 38.85 28.36 -37.27
N PHE A 52 38.23 29.42 -37.76
CA PHE A 52 38.82 30.37 -38.67
C PHE A 52 40.08 30.95 -38.04
N LYS A 53 41.24 30.62 -38.60
CA LYS A 53 42.52 31.18 -38.23
C LYS A 53 42.54 32.65 -38.65
N ILE A 54 42.41 33.58 -37.70
CA ILE A 54 42.60 35.00 -37.96
C ILE A 54 44.08 35.20 -38.31
N ARG A 55 44.36 35.39 -39.58
CA ARG A 55 45.69 35.83 -40.06
C ARG A 55 45.76 37.33 -39.96
N SER A 56 46.15 37.86 -38.82
CA SER A 56 46.71 39.19 -38.73
C SER A 56 48.21 39.06 -38.96
N ASN A 57 48.71 39.44 -40.09
CA ASN A 57 50.14 39.64 -40.28
C ASN A 57 50.53 40.92 -39.53
N PRO A 58 51.34 40.87 -38.49
CA PRO A 58 51.87 42.10 -37.90
C PRO A 58 52.81 42.75 -38.94
N ILE A 59 52.56 43.98 -39.29
CA ILE A 59 53.46 44.81 -40.08
C ILE A 59 54.64 45.18 -39.16
N ILE A 60 55.75 44.46 -39.27
CA ILE A 60 56.98 44.81 -38.61
C ILE A 60 57.70 45.77 -39.57
N SER A 61 57.97 46.97 -39.14
CA SER A 61 58.71 47.95 -39.90
C SER A 61 60.18 47.45 -40.03
N ASP A 62 60.72 47.51 -41.25
CA ASP A 62 62.02 46.98 -41.67
C ASP A 62 63.23 47.62 -40.96
N SER A 63 63.09 48.53 -40.02
CA SER A 63 64.16 49.28 -39.36
C SER A 63 64.72 48.60 -38.07
N LEU A 64 64.31 47.41 -37.75
CA LEU A 64 64.80 46.69 -36.56
C LEU A 64 65.46 45.32 -36.82
N LEU A 65 65.89 45.06 -38.07
CA LEU A 65 66.45 43.77 -38.43
C LEU A 65 67.98 43.71 -38.50
N GLU A 66 68.69 44.61 -37.86
CA GLU A 66 70.17 44.53 -37.80
C GLU A 66 70.71 44.53 -36.38
N GLU A 67 70.49 43.42 -35.64
CA GLU A 67 71.44 42.92 -34.65
C GLU A 67 71.16 41.42 -34.36
N LYS A 68 71.97 40.58 -34.94
CA LYS A 68 72.01 39.17 -34.59
C LYS A 68 72.75 38.97 -33.26
N PHE A 69 72.00 38.89 -32.16
CA PHE A 69 72.57 38.44 -30.88
C PHE A 69 72.73 36.91 -30.92
N TYR A 70 73.99 36.45 -30.98
CA TYR A 70 74.30 35.03 -30.73
C TYR A 70 74.32 34.81 -29.23
N ILE A 71 73.26 34.24 -28.70
CA ILE A 71 73.21 33.76 -27.32
C ILE A 71 73.88 32.39 -27.28
N LYS A 72 75.09 32.34 -26.71
CA LYS A 72 75.80 31.12 -26.46
C LYS A 72 75.32 30.53 -25.13
N TYR A 73 74.56 29.46 -25.21
CA TYR A 73 74.14 28.75 -24.00
C TYR A 73 75.28 27.82 -23.60
N ASP A 74 75.90 28.07 -22.48
CA ASP A 74 76.78 27.09 -21.83
C ASP A 74 75.88 26.07 -21.10
N HIS A 75 75.82 24.89 -21.67
CA HIS A 75 75.14 23.78 -21.02
C HIS A 75 76.02 23.29 -19.86
N ILE A 76 75.71 23.75 -18.64
CA ILE A 76 76.23 23.12 -17.45
C ILE A 76 75.42 21.83 -17.25
N SER A 77 75.95 20.69 -17.67
CA SER A 77 75.37 19.41 -17.30
C SER A 77 75.71 19.09 -15.84
N VAL A 78 74.81 19.49 -14.94
CA VAL A 78 74.90 19.01 -13.55
C VAL A 78 74.26 17.62 -13.55
N PRO A 79 74.99 16.56 -13.21
CA PRO A 79 74.38 15.25 -13.04
C PRO A 79 73.45 15.31 -11.79
N VAL A 80 72.17 15.55 -12.02
CA VAL A 80 71.18 15.46 -10.94
C VAL A 80 70.93 13.96 -10.73
N VAL A 81 71.61 13.40 -9.76
CA VAL A 81 71.25 12.06 -9.27
C VAL A 81 69.97 12.27 -8.45
N SER A 82 68.84 11.98 -9.06
CA SER A 82 67.58 11.93 -8.37
C SER A 82 67.59 10.83 -7.31
N THR A 83 67.71 11.22 -6.06
CA THR A 83 67.55 10.33 -4.89
C THR A 83 66.08 10.08 -4.57
N PHE A 84 65.17 10.52 -5.47
CA PHE A 84 63.75 10.27 -5.29
C PHE A 84 63.45 8.80 -5.69
N ILE A 85 63.38 7.96 -4.66
CA ILE A 85 62.81 6.62 -4.82
C ILE A 85 61.31 6.80 -4.79
N PRO A 86 60.56 6.64 -5.91
CA PRO A 86 59.12 6.73 -5.85
C PRO A 86 58.62 5.62 -4.93
N ASN A 87 57.89 5.99 -3.89
CA ASN A 87 57.15 5.05 -3.07
C ASN A 87 56.26 4.24 -4.03
N LYS A 88 56.52 2.95 -4.19
CA LYS A 88 55.61 2.07 -4.87
C LYS A 88 54.25 2.21 -4.19
N ALA A 89 53.28 2.75 -4.94
CA ALA A 89 51.92 2.80 -4.46
C ALA A 89 51.52 1.37 -4.04
N SER A 90 51.26 1.18 -2.77
CA SER A 90 50.69 -0.08 -2.29
C SER A 90 49.33 -0.22 -2.96
N PRO A 91 49.04 -1.32 -3.63
CA PRO A 91 47.74 -1.52 -4.20
C PRO A 91 46.71 -1.36 -3.05
N LEU A 92 45.76 -0.46 -3.21
CA LEU A 92 44.62 -0.35 -2.31
C LEU A 92 44.03 -1.76 -2.19
N LYS A 93 44.21 -2.39 -1.03
CA LYS A 93 43.50 -3.60 -0.72
C LYS A 93 42.02 -3.17 -0.68
N LEU A 94 41.31 -3.45 -1.79
CA LEU A 94 39.85 -3.47 -1.74
C LEU A 94 39.50 -4.38 -0.57
N GLN A 95 38.95 -3.80 0.48
CA GLN A 95 38.35 -4.60 1.54
C GLN A 95 37.34 -5.48 0.83
N LYS A 96 37.61 -6.79 0.86
CA LYS A 96 36.68 -7.77 0.34
C LYS A 96 35.38 -7.52 1.09
N GLN A 97 34.43 -6.90 0.42
CA GLN A 97 33.10 -6.70 0.96
C GLN A 97 32.65 -8.11 1.34
N GLU A 98 32.50 -8.37 2.65
CA GLU A 98 31.97 -9.65 3.11
C GLU A 98 30.69 -9.87 2.34
N SER A 99 30.65 -10.87 1.47
CA SER A 99 29.45 -11.21 0.73
C SER A 99 28.41 -11.53 1.79
N SER A 100 27.44 -10.65 1.95
CA SER A 100 26.29 -10.97 2.79
C SER A 100 25.64 -12.19 2.17
N PHE A 101 25.71 -13.34 2.85
CA PHE A 101 24.98 -14.54 2.43
C PHE A 101 23.50 -14.17 2.43
N LEU A 102 22.93 -14.10 1.25
CA LEU A 102 21.50 -13.85 1.05
C LEU A 102 20.81 -15.21 1.10
N TYR A 103 20.17 -15.50 2.20
CA TYR A 103 19.33 -16.69 2.32
C TYR A 103 18.00 -16.47 1.61
N ASN A 104 17.50 -17.49 0.93
CA ASN A 104 16.24 -17.44 0.22
C ASN A 104 15.03 -17.74 1.11
N SER A 105 15.26 -18.22 2.34
CA SER A 105 14.19 -18.67 3.25
C SER A 105 14.50 -18.28 4.68
N TYR A 106 13.43 -18.08 5.46
CA TYR A 106 13.53 -17.96 6.91
C TYR A 106 12.31 -18.53 7.61
N PHE A 107 12.53 -18.98 8.84
CA PHE A 107 11.49 -19.34 9.78
C PHE A 107 11.69 -18.54 11.06
N SER A 108 10.62 -17.91 11.55
CA SER A 108 10.62 -17.15 12.82
C SER A 108 9.55 -17.69 13.73
N TRP A 109 9.88 -17.78 15.00
CA TRP A 109 8.96 -18.11 16.07
C TRP A 109 9.16 -17.15 17.23
N GLY A 110 8.06 -16.71 17.83
CA GLY A 110 8.08 -15.80 18.97
C GLY A 110 6.92 -16.05 19.93
N TYR A 111 7.16 -15.74 21.20
CA TYR A 111 6.15 -15.79 22.24
C TYR A 111 6.26 -14.56 23.13
N GLY A 112 5.13 -14.10 23.63
CA GLY A 112 5.06 -12.85 24.40
C GLY A 112 4.04 -12.89 25.53
N ASN A 113 3.89 -11.74 26.17
CA ASN A 113 2.85 -11.58 27.18
C ASN A 113 1.44 -11.68 26.54
N GLN A 114 0.41 -11.80 27.37
CA GLN A 114 -1.00 -11.93 26.94
C GLN A 114 -1.23 -13.12 25.98
N SER A 115 -0.48 -14.22 26.19
CA SER A 115 -0.50 -15.41 25.33
C SER A 115 -0.28 -15.07 23.84
N GLN A 116 0.52 -14.05 23.57
CA GLN A 116 0.90 -13.69 22.21
C GLN A 116 1.82 -14.76 21.64
N ALA A 117 1.49 -15.29 20.47
CA ALA A 117 2.34 -16.18 19.70
C ALA A 117 2.50 -15.66 18.28
N LEU A 118 3.68 -15.87 17.69
CA LEU A 118 4.00 -15.53 16.31
C LEU A 118 4.74 -16.69 15.66
N ILE A 119 4.26 -17.09 14.48
CA ILE A 119 4.99 -17.96 13.55
C ILE A 119 5.02 -17.23 12.21
N ASP A 120 6.21 -17.10 11.61
CA ASP A 120 6.41 -16.38 10.36
C ASP A 120 7.44 -17.15 9.53
N PHE A 121 7.03 -17.64 8.39
CA PHE A 121 7.83 -18.37 7.43
C PHE A 121 7.73 -17.71 6.08
N ALA A 122 8.86 -17.48 5.40
CA ALA A 122 8.87 -17.10 4.02
C ALA A 122 10.02 -17.77 3.28
N SER A 123 9.76 -18.11 2.04
CA SER A 123 10.72 -18.70 1.12
C SER A 123 10.53 -18.16 -0.29
N MET A 124 11.61 -17.81 -0.97
CA MET A 124 11.62 -17.41 -2.36
C MET A 124 12.68 -18.22 -3.10
N ILE A 125 12.25 -19.06 -4.01
CA ILE A 125 13.10 -20.03 -4.69
C ILE A 125 13.14 -19.66 -6.17
N SER A 126 14.34 -19.57 -6.74
CA SER A 126 14.53 -19.43 -8.17
C SER A 126 14.58 -20.82 -8.81
N ILE A 127 13.62 -21.12 -9.69
CA ILE A 127 13.56 -22.39 -10.40
C ILE A 127 14.56 -22.35 -11.56
N ASP A 128 14.54 -21.25 -12.29
CA ASP A 128 15.49 -20.94 -13.36
C ASP A 128 15.78 -19.43 -13.42
N ARG A 129 16.46 -18.98 -14.49
CA ARG A 129 16.80 -17.55 -14.67
C ARG A 129 15.56 -16.66 -14.87
N ASN A 130 14.46 -17.23 -15.28
CA ASN A 130 13.24 -16.53 -15.67
C ASN A 130 12.12 -16.73 -14.67
N GLN A 131 12.21 -17.74 -13.81
CA GLN A 131 11.10 -18.15 -12.92
C GLN A 131 11.53 -18.21 -11.47
N SER A 132 10.68 -17.68 -10.62
CA SER A 132 10.82 -17.78 -9.18
C SER A 132 9.47 -18.07 -8.54
N MET A 133 9.47 -18.85 -7.49
CA MET A 133 8.30 -19.16 -6.67
C MET A 133 8.52 -18.69 -5.23
N GLY A 134 7.50 -18.10 -4.65
CA GLY A 134 7.49 -17.68 -3.26
C GLY A 134 6.36 -18.33 -2.48
N VAL A 135 6.64 -18.66 -1.23
CA VAL A 135 5.63 -19.11 -0.27
C VAL A 135 5.84 -18.31 1.00
N ASP A 136 4.77 -17.76 1.55
CA ASP A 136 4.79 -17.18 2.88
C ASP A 136 3.65 -17.72 3.75
N PHE A 137 3.90 -17.82 5.03
CA PHE A 137 2.95 -18.22 6.04
C PHE A 137 3.18 -17.39 7.29
N ILE A 138 2.11 -16.80 7.81
CA ILE A 138 2.13 -16.08 9.08
C ILE A 138 0.95 -16.50 9.93
N PHE A 139 1.24 -16.79 11.19
CA PHE A 139 0.24 -16.96 12.24
C PHE A 139 0.59 -16.07 13.41
N SER A 140 -0.39 -15.33 13.91
CA SER A 140 -0.25 -14.56 15.14
C SER A 140 -1.51 -14.67 15.98
N SER A 141 -1.33 -14.75 17.30
CA SER A 141 -2.43 -14.80 18.27
C SER A 141 -2.21 -13.78 19.38
N LEU A 142 -3.33 -13.34 19.95
CA LEU A 142 -3.42 -12.55 21.16
C LEU A 142 -4.49 -13.18 22.04
N GLY A 143 -4.17 -13.41 23.31
CA GLY A 143 -5.10 -13.98 24.29
C GLY A 143 -6.20 -13.00 24.69
N ASN A 144 -6.99 -13.37 25.68
CA ASN A 144 -8.01 -12.50 26.22
C ASN A 144 -7.42 -11.30 26.98
N GLN A 145 -8.04 -10.16 26.87
CA GLN A 145 -7.75 -9.01 27.74
C GLN A 145 -8.33 -9.24 29.11
N GLU A 146 -7.58 -8.84 30.13
CA GLU A 146 -8.08 -8.79 31.49
C GLU A 146 -9.26 -7.78 31.62
N ASN A 147 -10.19 -8.07 32.51
CA ASN A 147 -11.35 -7.20 32.83
C ASN A 147 -12.36 -6.99 31.69
N LYS A 148 -12.38 -7.83 30.65
CA LYS A 148 -13.46 -7.83 29.65
C LYS A 148 -14.54 -8.84 30.01
N ILE A 149 -15.80 -8.42 29.88
CA ILE A 149 -16.97 -9.27 30.18
C ILE A 149 -17.07 -10.39 29.14
N LEU A 150 -16.81 -10.08 27.88
CA LEU A 150 -16.84 -11.03 26.77
C LEU A 150 -15.40 -11.40 26.35
N ARG A 151 -15.27 -12.57 25.72
CA ARG A 151 -13.98 -13.00 25.13
C ARG A 151 -13.48 -11.96 24.12
N SER A 152 -12.19 -11.64 24.19
CA SER A 152 -11.54 -10.61 23.35
C SER A 152 -10.34 -11.14 22.57
N GLN A 153 -10.07 -12.44 22.62
CA GLN A 153 -8.97 -13.06 21.89
C GLN A 153 -9.04 -12.77 20.38
N GLN A 154 -7.87 -12.69 19.76
CA GLN A 154 -7.75 -12.41 18.33
C GLN A 154 -6.68 -13.32 17.71
N ASN A 155 -6.97 -13.86 16.53
CA ASN A 155 -6.01 -14.67 15.79
C ASN A 155 -5.99 -14.20 14.33
N TYR A 156 -4.81 -14.20 13.76
CA TYR A 156 -4.58 -13.95 12.36
C TYR A 156 -3.75 -15.07 11.76
N LEU A 157 -4.21 -15.60 10.64
CA LEU A 157 -3.50 -16.59 9.85
C LEU A 157 -3.51 -16.14 8.39
N ALA A 158 -2.36 -16.16 7.74
CA ALA A 158 -2.29 -15.96 6.31
C ALA A 158 -1.29 -16.93 5.69
N ALA A 159 -1.62 -17.41 4.51
CA ALA A 159 -0.75 -18.19 3.66
C ALA A 159 -0.81 -17.64 2.24
N SER A 160 0.32 -17.47 1.59
CA SER A 160 0.36 -17.05 0.21
C SER A 160 1.35 -17.85 -0.63
N PHE A 161 1.03 -17.94 -1.90
CA PHE A 161 1.88 -18.49 -2.94
C PHE A 161 2.06 -17.42 -4.00
N LEU A 162 3.30 -17.20 -4.43
CA LEU A 162 3.68 -16.25 -5.46
C LEU A 162 4.44 -16.96 -6.57
N HIS A 163 4.09 -16.70 -7.81
CA HIS A 163 4.83 -17.12 -8.99
C HIS A 163 5.25 -15.88 -9.79
N LEU A 164 6.55 -15.76 -10.03
CA LEU A 164 7.15 -14.71 -10.84
C LEU A 164 7.73 -15.35 -12.09
N PHE A 165 7.35 -14.83 -13.25
CA PHE A 165 7.93 -15.18 -14.53
C PHE A 165 8.37 -13.91 -15.26
N LYS A 166 9.61 -13.86 -15.71
CA LYS A 166 10.18 -12.67 -16.35
C LYS A 166 10.98 -13.07 -17.58
N THR A 167 10.65 -12.44 -18.69
CA THR A 167 11.41 -12.49 -19.94
C THR A 167 11.96 -11.11 -20.31
N ASN A 168 12.64 -11.01 -21.44
CA ASN A 168 13.07 -9.70 -21.96
C ASN A 168 11.90 -8.80 -22.37
N ASN A 169 10.76 -9.38 -22.72
CA ASN A 169 9.61 -8.66 -23.28
C ASN A 169 8.49 -8.42 -22.27
N TYR A 170 8.32 -9.28 -21.28
CA TYR A 170 7.24 -9.17 -20.31
C TYR A 170 7.59 -9.80 -18.96
N ARG A 171 6.85 -9.39 -17.95
CA ARG A 171 6.85 -9.94 -16.59
C ARG A 171 5.44 -10.34 -16.20
N VAL A 172 5.32 -11.51 -15.62
CA VAL A 172 4.07 -12.00 -15.02
C VAL A 172 4.30 -12.25 -13.54
N GLU A 173 3.38 -11.75 -12.74
CA GLU A 173 3.34 -11.99 -11.31
C GLU A 173 1.95 -12.51 -10.95
N SER A 174 1.86 -13.76 -10.51
CA SER A 174 0.62 -14.40 -10.09
C SER A 174 0.71 -14.78 -8.63
N SER A 175 -0.31 -14.45 -7.86
CA SER A 175 -0.35 -14.77 -6.44
C SER A 175 -1.71 -15.30 -6.01
N PHE A 176 -1.65 -16.27 -5.12
CA PHE A 176 -2.78 -16.82 -4.40
C PHE A 176 -2.57 -16.56 -2.92
N LYS A 177 -3.54 -15.99 -2.24
CA LYS A 177 -3.45 -15.69 -0.81
C LYS A 177 -4.76 -16.06 -0.12
N PHE A 178 -4.62 -16.82 0.95
CA PHE A 178 -5.66 -17.04 1.94
C PHE A 178 -5.31 -16.26 3.20
N ASP A 179 -6.24 -15.48 3.75
CA ASP A 179 -6.09 -14.89 5.07
C ASP A 179 -7.38 -15.04 5.90
N ARG A 180 -7.22 -15.39 7.17
CA ARG A 180 -8.28 -15.54 8.16
C ARG A 180 -8.02 -14.64 9.34
N ARG A 181 -9.03 -13.87 9.72
CA ARG A 181 -9.06 -13.08 10.95
C ARG A 181 -10.15 -13.60 11.86
N HIS A 182 -9.75 -14.09 13.01
CA HIS A 182 -10.65 -14.40 14.11
C HIS A 182 -10.64 -13.24 15.08
N ILE A 183 -11.81 -12.68 15.36
CA ILE A 183 -12.01 -11.57 16.28
C ILE A 183 -13.27 -11.82 17.10
N ASN A 184 -13.49 -10.99 18.11
CA ASN A 184 -14.67 -11.08 18.97
C ASN A 184 -15.34 -9.72 19.11
N PHE A 185 -16.67 -9.70 19.08
CA PHE A 185 -17.50 -8.52 19.39
C PHE A 185 -17.58 -8.32 20.90
N TYR A 186 -16.48 -7.85 21.53
CA TYR A 186 -16.38 -7.71 23.00
C TYR A 186 -16.66 -6.30 23.53
N GLY A 187 -16.88 -5.33 22.65
CA GLY A 187 -16.94 -3.90 22.97
C GLY A 187 -18.24 -3.47 23.65
N LEU A 188 -18.65 -4.11 24.74
CA LEU A 188 -19.79 -3.67 25.56
C LEU A 188 -19.52 -2.27 26.16
N TYR A 189 -20.57 -1.52 26.41
CA TYR A 189 -20.47 -0.24 27.13
C TYR A 189 -19.92 -0.47 28.54
N SER A 190 -18.80 0.16 28.86
CA SER A 190 -18.14 0.05 30.16
C SER A 190 -18.84 0.87 31.26
N ASP A 191 -19.62 1.86 30.85
CA ASP A 191 -20.38 2.80 31.69
C ASP A 191 -21.82 2.32 31.97
N TYR A 192 -22.17 1.12 31.51
CA TYR A 192 -23.50 0.51 31.75
C TYR A 192 -23.37 -0.77 32.57
N ASP A 193 -24.25 -0.91 33.58
CA ASP A 193 -24.35 -2.13 34.38
C ASP A 193 -25.22 -3.18 33.67
N TRP A 194 -24.56 -4.07 32.94
CA TRP A 194 -25.19 -5.16 32.18
C TRP A 194 -25.95 -6.16 33.06
N THR A 195 -25.67 -6.20 34.37
CA THR A 195 -26.38 -7.10 35.32
C THR A 195 -27.83 -6.67 35.52
N ASN A 196 -28.18 -5.42 35.21
CA ASN A 196 -29.55 -4.91 35.23
C ASN A 196 -30.42 -5.49 34.11
N ILE A 197 -29.85 -6.18 33.14
CA ILE A 197 -30.61 -6.88 32.10
C ILE A 197 -30.86 -8.33 32.58
N PRO A 198 -32.10 -8.72 32.92
CA PRO A 198 -32.38 -10.04 33.52
C PRO A 198 -31.94 -11.24 32.64
N SER A 199 -31.97 -11.06 31.33
CA SER A 199 -31.57 -12.07 30.35
C SER A 199 -30.08 -12.08 30.02
N PHE A 200 -29.30 -11.12 30.55
CA PHE A 200 -27.87 -11.03 30.25
C PHE A 200 -27.10 -12.16 30.95
N ARG A 201 -26.53 -13.06 30.13
CA ARG A 201 -25.70 -14.19 30.59
C ARG A 201 -24.42 -14.21 29.75
N PRO A 202 -23.32 -13.60 30.22
CA PRO A 202 -22.08 -13.49 29.44
C PRO A 202 -21.55 -14.83 28.92
N SER A 203 -21.74 -15.90 29.69
CA SER A 203 -21.29 -17.25 29.30
C SER A 203 -22.07 -17.88 28.14
N LEU A 204 -23.27 -17.36 27.83
CA LEU A 204 -24.11 -17.83 26.73
C LEU A 204 -23.98 -16.96 25.48
N ILE A 205 -23.30 -15.81 25.59
CA ILE A 205 -23.15 -14.88 24.48
C ILE A 205 -22.02 -15.34 23.58
N ASP A 206 -22.31 -15.51 22.29
CA ASP A 206 -21.30 -15.80 21.28
C ASP A 206 -20.78 -14.48 20.66
N PRO A 207 -19.52 -14.10 20.96
CA PRO A 207 -18.92 -12.90 20.40
C PRO A 207 -18.17 -13.14 19.08
N GLU A 208 -18.10 -14.36 18.58
CA GLU A 208 -17.18 -14.74 17.51
C GLU A 208 -17.51 -14.13 16.16
N GLN A 209 -16.46 -13.74 15.44
CA GLN A 209 -16.47 -13.42 14.02
C GLN A 209 -15.19 -13.98 13.38
N ASN A 210 -15.36 -14.71 12.31
CA ASN A 210 -14.29 -15.23 11.47
C ASN A 210 -14.42 -14.65 10.07
N LEU A 211 -13.45 -13.85 9.65
CA LEU A 211 -13.40 -13.27 8.31
C LEU A 211 -12.35 -14.03 7.50
N ASN A 212 -12.81 -14.80 6.52
CA ASN A 212 -11.95 -15.57 5.62
C ASN A 212 -11.90 -14.88 4.26
N TYR A 213 -10.69 -14.62 3.77
CA TYR A 213 -10.46 -13.98 2.48
C TYR A 213 -9.59 -14.88 1.60
N LEU A 214 -10.10 -15.22 0.43
CA LEU A 214 -9.35 -15.91 -0.61
C LEU A 214 -9.09 -14.93 -1.74
N LYS A 215 -7.83 -14.66 -2.04
CA LYS A 215 -7.43 -13.64 -3.00
C LYS A 215 -6.56 -14.25 -4.09
N ILE A 216 -6.89 -13.97 -5.34
CA ILE A 216 -6.10 -14.32 -6.51
C ILE A 216 -5.76 -13.04 -7.26
N ASN A 217 -4.47 -12.84 -7.55
CA ASN A 217 -4.03 -11.73 -8.38
C ASN A 217 -3.19 -12.27 -9.53
N SER A 218 -3.29 -11.63 -10.67
CA SER A 218 -2.38 -11.83 -11.80
C SER A 218 -2.07 -10.48 -12.42
N ASN A 219 -0.78 -10.14 -12.51
CA ASN A 219 -0.29 -8.88 -13.03
C ASN A 219 0.68 -9.17 -14.18
N TRP A 220 0.36 -8.66 -15.35
CA TRP A 220 1.10 -8.80 -16.59
C TRP A 220 1.64 -7.44 -16.99
N GLU A 221 2.93 -7.32 -17.20
CA GLU A 221 3.62 -6.09 -17.62
C GLU A 221 4.44 -6.36 -18.86
N TRP A 222 4.21 -5.57 -19.93
CA TRP A 222 4.98 -5.65 -21.17
C TRP A 222 5.88 -4.42 -21.30
N PHE A 223 7.15 -4.66 -21.66
CA PHE A 223 8.15 -3.58 -21.71
C PHE A 223 8.06 -2.77 -23.01
N ASN A 224 7.89 -3.43 -24.15
CA ASN A 224 7.95 -2.81 -25.48
C ASN A 224 6.63 -2.96 -26.27
N SER A 225 5.50 -2.99 -25.61
CA SER A 225 4.18 -3.13 -26.22
C SER A 225 3.34 -1.88 -26.05
N ILE A 226 2.33 -1.74 -26.89
CA ILE A 226 1.25 -0.73 -26.72
C ILE A 226 0.48 -1.00 -25.43
N VAL A 227 0.13 -2.27 -25.17
CA VAL A 227 -0.39 -2.70 -23.88
C VAL A 227 0.75 -2.76 -22.91
N LYS A 228 0.71 -1.92 -21.87
CA LYS A 228 1.77 -1.85 -20.85
C LYS A 228 1.51 -2.78 -19.70
N LYS A 229 0.23 -2.93 -19.32
CA LYS A 229 -0.15 -3.65 -18.12
C LYS A 229 -1.55 -4.21 -18.22
N ILE A 230 -1.74 -5.42 -17.71
CA ILE A 230 -3.06 -6.01 -17.42
C ILE A 230 -2.99 -6.54 -15.99
N ARG A 231 -4.02 -6.25 -15.20
CA ARG A 231 -4.18 -6.77 -13.84
C ARG A 231 -5.55 -7.41 -13.69
N PHE A 232 -5.53 -8.58 -13.10
CA PHE A 232 -6.72 -9.28 -12.65
C PHE A 232 -6.62 -9.53 -11.15
N ASN A 233 -7.66 -9.18 -10.42
CA ASN A 233 -7.75 -9.41 -8.99
C ASN A 233 -9.14 -9.90 -8.66
N THR A 234 -9.23 -11.00 -7.93
CA THR A 234 -10.50 -11.48 -7.36
C THR A 234 -10.32 -11.79 -5.88
N VAL A 235 -11.32 -11.44 -5.10
CA VAL A 235 -11.38 -11.73 -3.67
C VAL A 235 -12.72 -12.38 -3.36
N LEU A 236 -12.69 -13.57 -2.75
CA LEU A 236 -13.84 -14.21 -2.15
C LEU A 236 -13.75 -14.03 -0.62
N THR A 237 -14.78 -13.48 -0.03
CA THR A 237 -14.92 -13.28 1.41
C THR A 237 -16.05 -14.15 1.94
N ILE A 238 -15.81 -14.84 3.03
CA ILE A 238 -16.79 -15.64 3.77
C ILE A 238 -16.62 -15.31 5.26
N ASP A 239 -17.70 -14.94 5.92
CA ASP A 239 -17.68 -14.66 7.36
C ASP A 239 -18.27 -15.81 8.21
N TYR A 240 -18.29 -15.62 9.54
CA TYR A 240 -18.81 -16.59 10.49
C TYR A 240 -20.31 -16.86 10.33
N PHE A 241 -21.05 -15.87 9.80
CA PHE A 241 -22.51 -15.93 9.63
C PHE A 241 -22.92 -16.43 8.24
N ASP A 242 -22.01 -17.11 7.52
CA ASP A 242 -22.20 -17.61 6.16
C ASP A 242 -22.50 -16.53 5.10
N ASN A 243 -22.22 -15.25 5.41
CA ASN A 243 -22.27 -14.20 4.40
C ASN A 243 -21.12 -14.38 3.41
N THR A 244 -21.41 -14.12 2.15
CA THR A 244 -20.44 -14.30 1.08
C THR A 244 -20.34 -13.05 0.22
N GLU A 245 -19.11 -12.66 -0.15
CA GLU A 245 -18.88 -11.59 -1.11
C GLU A 245 -17.82 -11.99 -2.12
N GLN A 246 -18.08 -11.71 -3.38
CA GLN A 246 -17.14 -11.87 -4.48
C GLN A 246 -16.84 -10.50 -5.08
N LEU A 247 -15.55 -10.15 -5.08
CA LEU A 247 -15.00 -8.98 -5.76
C LEU A 247 -14.20 -9.43 -6.97
N ILE A 248 -14.42 -8.80 -8.13
CA ILE A 248 -13.61 -9.00 -9.32
C ILE A 248 -13.20 -7.64 -9.84
N ASN A 249 -11.90 -7.45 -10.05
CA ASN A 249 -11.36 -6.25 -10.68
C ASN A 249 -10.47 -6.68 -11.85
N PHE A 250 -10.71 -6.07 -12.99
CA PHE A 250 -9.88 -6.18 -14.17
C PHE A 250 -9.49 -4.78 -14.61
N ASP A 251 -8.22 -4.51 -14.76
CA ASP A 251 -7.73 -3.24 -15.27
C ASP A 251 -6.59 -3.43 -16.26
N SER A 252 -6.48 -2.51 -17.21
CA SER A 252 -5.47 -2.53 -18.24
C SER A 252 -4.90 -1.12 -18.45
N GLU A 253 -3.68 -1.04 -18.90
CA GLU A 253 -3.03 0.21 -19.30
C GLU A 253 -2.52 0.07 -20.72
N ILE A 254 -3.06 0.91 -21.61
CA ILE A 254 -2.72 0.98 -23.02
C ILE A 254 -2.07 2.35 -23.26
N ARG A 255 -0.91 2.39 -23.89
CA ARG A 255 -0.19 3.63 -24.18
C ARG A 255 0.17 3.68 -25.67
N LEU A 256 -0.38 4.68 -26.34
CA LEU A 256 -0.17 4.94 -27.76
C LEU A 256 0.70 6.19 -27.92
N PRO A 257 1.82 6.13 -28.63
CA PRO A 257 2.56 7.33 -29.00
C PRO A 257 1.77 8.11 -30.06
N VAL A 258 1.58 9.42 -29.86
CA VAL A 258 0.89 10.32 -30.78
C VAL A 258 1.72 11.61 -30.87
N PHE A 259 2.53 11.76 -31.91
CA PHE A 259 3.51 12.84 -32.04
C PHE A 259 4.44 12.91 -30.81
N ASP A 260 4.52 14.06 -30.16
CA ASP A 260 5.34 14.29 -28.95
C ASP A 260 4.63 13.93 -27.65
N PHE A 261 3.43 13.33 -27.71
CA PHE A 261 2.62 12.98 -26.57
C PHE A 261 2.37 11.47 -26.50
N TYR A 262 1.83 11.03 -25.38
CA TYR A 262 1.27 9.69 -25.23
C TYR A 262 -0.22 9.80 -24.93
N LEU A 263 -0.99 8.98 -25.63
CA LEU A 263 -2.37 8.73 -25.29
C LEU A 263 -2.41 7.51 -24.36
N GLU A 264 -2.85 7.70 -23.12
CA GLU A 264 -3.06 6.61 -22.17
C GLU A 264 -4.55 6.32 -22.04
N LEU A 265 -4.90 5.03 -22.23
CA LEU A 265 -6.24 4.49 -22.00
C LEU A 265 -6.13 3.47 -20.89
N LYS A 266 -6.97 3.62 -19.86
CA LYS A 266 -7.00 2.69 -18.71
C LYS A 266 -8.44 2.20 -18.49
N PRO A 267 -8.88 1.21 -19.26
CA PRO A 267 -10.15 0.54 -18.98
C PRO A 267 -10.05 -0.25 -17.69
N ASN A 268 -11.10 -0.17 -16.89
CA ASN A 268 -11.26 -0.92 -15.67
C ASN A 268 -12.68 -1.45 -15.56
N LEU A 269 -12.81 -2.69 -15.09
CA LEU A 269 -14.06 -3.33 -14.72
C LEU A 269 -13.96 -3.76 -13.27
N SER A 270 -14.90 -3.32 -12.46
CA SER A 270 -15.08 -3.75 -11.08
C SER A 270 -16.45 -4.36 -10.88
N TYR A 271 -16.51 -5.51 -10.26
CA TYR A 271 -17.75 -6.23 -9.96
C TYR A 271 -17.76 -6.66 -8.50
N VAL A 272 -18.89 -6.41 -7.84
CA VAL A 272 -19.14 -6.78 -6.45
C VAL A 272 -20.46 -7.55 -6.40
N ASN A 273 -20.43 -8.75 -5.83
CA ASN A 273 -21.62 -9.53 -5.54
C ASN A 273 -21.58 -9.96 -4.08
N THR A 274 -22.49 -9.43 -3.26
CA THR A 274 -22.57 -9.69 -1.83
C THR A 274 -23.90 -10.35 -1.51
N ASN A 275 -23.86 -11.43 -0.75
CA ASN A 275 -25.03 -12.14 -0.26
C ASN A 275 -24.96 -12.21 1.25
N PHE A 276 -25.87 -11.51 1.94
CA PHE A 276 -26.09 -11.62 3.37
C PHE A 276 -27.20 -12.61 3.66
N VAL A 277 -26.97 -13.50 4.63
CA VAL A 277 -27.95 -14.54 5.02
C VAL A 277 -29.18 -13.91 5.67
N SER A 278 -28.99 -12.83 6.44
CA SER A 278 -30.11 -12.09 7.02
C SER A 278 -29.86 -10.59 6.99
N SER A 279 -30.89 -9.81 6.74
CA SER A 279 -30.86 -8.35 6.86
C SER A 279 -30.99 -7.90 8.31
N PHE A 280 -30.46 -6.71 8.61
CA PHE A 280 -30.40 -6.15 9.97
C PHE A 280 -31.74 -6.11 10.72
N ARG A 281 -32.87 -5.85 10.05
CA ARG A 281 -34.14 -5.62 10.73
C ARG A 281 -35.23 -6.65 10.40
N GLN A 282 -35.06 -7.41 9.33
CA GLN A 282 -36.17 -8.19 8.75
C GLN A 282 -35.91 -9.69 8.73
N ASN A 283 -34.71 -10.14 9.11
CA ASN A 283 -34.30 -11.54 9.05
C ASN A 283 -34.54 -12.19 7.67
N VAL A 284 -34.45 -11.40 6.60
CA VAL A 284 -34.63 -11.79 5.21
C VAL A 284 -33.27 -11.73 4.52
N PRO A 285 -32.93 -12.68 3.65
CA PRO A 285 -31.69 -12.60 2.87
C PRO A 285 -31.61 -11.31 2.05
N LEU A 286 -30.42 -10.70 2.04
CA LEU A 286 -30.13 -9.49 1.28
C LEU A 286 -29.02 -9.78 0.27
N SER A 287 -29.31 -9.61 -1.00
CA SER A 287 -28.30 -9.69 -2.07
C SER A 287 -28.08 -8.33 -2.68
N ASN A 288 -26.85 -8.02 -3.00
CA ASN A 288 -26.47 -6.79 -3.70
C ASN A 288 -25.43 -7.12 -4.78
N GLN A 289 -25.77 -6.77 -6.01
CA GLN A 289 -24.88 -6.94 -7.16
C GLN A 289 -24.65 -5.60 -7.82
N THR A 290 -23.38 -5.22 -7.99
CA THR A 290 -23.01 -3.94 -8.59
C THR A 290 -21.78 -4.11 -9.48
N SER A 291 -21.83 -3.50 -10.66
CA SER A 291 -20.74 -3.44 -11.64
C SER A 291 -20.39 -2.00 -11.95
N LEU A 292 -19.12 -1.72 -12.09
CA LEU A 292 -18.59 -0.42 -12.47
C LEU A 292 -17.61 -0.60 -13.62
N LEU A 293 -17.97 -0.03 -14.77
CA LEU A 293 -17.07 0.11 -15.90
C LEU A 293 -16.46 1.51 -15.84
N ASN A 294 -15.16 1.59 -15.96
CA ASN A 294 -14.42 2.86 -15.98
C ASN A 294 -13.48 2.90 -17.18
N LEU A 295 -13.48 4.02 -17.88
CA LEU A 295 -12.48 4.35 -18.88
C LEU A 295 -11.79 5.65 -18.50
N ASP A 296 -10.52 5.55 -18.09
CA ASP A 296 -9.65 6.71 -17.85
C ASP A 296 -8.86 7.00 -19.14
N PHE A 297 -9.20 8.09 -19.78
CA PHE A 297 -8.58 8.57 -21.00
C PHE A 297 -7.74 9.80 -20.68
N GLN A 298 -6.45 9.79 -21.05
CA GLN A 298 -5.59 10.95 -20.80
C GLN A 298 -4.49 11.12 -21.85
N ILE A 299 -4.20 12.37 -22.17
CA ILE A 299 -3.03 12.80 -22.92
C ILE A 299 -1.91 13.10 -21.93
N VAL A 300 -0.74 12.54 -22.19
CA VAL A 300 0.43 12.64 -21.30
C VAL A 300 1.59 13.25 -22.06
N ASN A 301 2.13 14.33 -21.51
CA ASN A 301 3.41 14.89 -21.92
C ASN A 301 4.42 14.69 -20.80
N LEU A 302 5.59 14.15 -21.14
CA LEU A 302 6.71 13.91 -20.23
C LEU A 302 7.90 14.79 -20.63
N GLY A 303 7.79 16.09 -20.40
CA GLY A 303 8.87 17.03 -20.63
C GLY A 303 9.89 17.04 -19.48
N ALA A 304 11.09 17.54 -19.77
CA ALA A 304 12.16 17.62 -18.75
C ALA A 304 11.82 18.57 -17.59
N LYS A 305 11.10 19.66 -17.86
CA LYS A 305 10.73 20.68 -16.87
C LYS A 305 9.26 20.60 -16.46
N THR A 306 8.41 20.18 -17.36
CA THR A 306 6.97 20.15 -17.18
C THR A 306 6.41 18.80 -17.59
N ASN A 307 5.70 18.16 -16.68
CA ASN A 307 4.91 16.98 -16.99
C ASN A 307 3.45 17.32 -16.80
N PHE A 308 2.64 17.07 -17.81
CA PHE A 308 1.20 17.23 -17.66
C PHE A 308 0.45 16.00 -18.16
N LYS A 309 -0.67 15.74 -17.50
CA LYS A 309 -1.68 14.75 -17.89
C LYS A 309 -3.01 15.48 -17.88
N PHE A 310 -3.68 15.44 -18.99
CA PHE A 310 -5.01 16.01 -19.15
C PHE A 310 -5.94 14.99 -19.76
N GLY A 311 -7.14 14.85 -19.20
CA GLY A 311 -8.06 13.84 -19.67
C GLY A 311 -9.40 13.81 -18.93
N THR A 312 -10.07 12.69 -19.03
CA THR A 312 -11.34 12.45 -18.36
C THR A 312 -11.45 11.00 -17.91
N LYS A 313 -12.18 10.78 -16.83
CA LYS A 313 -12.65 9.46 -16.41
C LYS A 313 -14.14 9.37 -16.70
N VAL A 314 -14.54 8.30 -17.35
CA VAL A 314 -15.95 8.00 -17.63
C VAL A 314 -16.31 6.73 -16.87
N PHE A 315 -17.31 6.84 -16.02
CA PHE A 315 -17.83 5.71 -15.25
C PHE A 315 -19.24 5.35 -15.68
N TYR A 316 -19.48 4.06 -15.82
CA TYR A 316 -20.79 3.49 -16.10
C TYR A 316 -21.14 2.51 -15.00
N LEU A 317 -22.18 2.83 -14.24
CA LEU A 317 -22.59 2.10 -13.05
C LEU A 317 -23.85 1.27 -13.36
N LEU A 318 -23.79 -0.01 -13.01
CA LEU A 318 -24.88 -0.99 -13.14
C LEU A 318 -25.08 -1.70 -11.80
N GLY A 319 -26.31 -1.93 -11.36
CA GLY A 319 -26.55 -2.71 -10.14
C GLY A 319 -28.01 -2.77 -9.71
N ASP A 320 -28.33 -3.72 -8.84
CA ASP A 320 -29.70 -3.99 -8.35
C ASP A 320 -30.25 -2.84 -7.50
N SER A 321 -29.38 -2.09 -6.81
CA SER A 321 -29.76 -0.97 -5.95
C SER A 321 -29.87 0.37 -6.69
N ILE A 322 -29.76 0.36 -8.03
CA ILE A 322 -29.70 1.55 -8.85
C ILE A 322 -30.93 1.60 -9.76
N GLU A 323 -31.83 2.52 -9.46
CA GLU A 323 -33.08 2.69 -10.21
C GLU A 323 -32.87 3.17 -11.65
N LYS A 324 -31.71 3.77 -11.94
CA LYS A 324 -31.35 4.29 -13.27
C LYS A 324 -29.87 4.02 -13.57
N THR A 325 -29.60 3.65 -14.82
CA THR A 325 -28.23 3.59 -15.33
C THR A 325 -27.60 4.98 -15.31
N ASN A 326 -26.48 5.12 -14.60
CA ASN A 326 -25.82 6.41 -14.44
C ASN A 326 -24.46 6.39 -15.12
N ILE A 327 -24.22 7.41 -15.95
CA ILE A 327 -22.92 7.71 -16.55
C ILE A 327 -22.38 8.95 -15.85
N TYR A 328 -21.13 8.88 -15.40
CA TYR A 328 -20.45 9.99 -14.73
C TYR A 328 -19.20 10.36 -15.51
N PHE A 329 -18.96 11.67 -15.63
CA PHE A 329 -17.79 12.23 -16.31
C PHE A 329 -17.02 13.08 -15.32
N PHE A 330 -15.73 12.78 -15.15
CA PHE A 330 -14.86 13.56 -14.29
C PHE A 330 -13.65 14.07 -15.07
N PRO A 331 -13.42 15.38 -15.11
CA PRO A 331 -12.20 15.91 -15.68
C PRO A 331 -11.00 15.48 -14.84
N LYS A 332 -9.86 15.31 -15.50
CA LYS A 332 -8.61 14.91 -14.86
C LYS A 332 -7.48 15.78 -15.33
N VAL A 333 -6.82 16.44 -14.40
CA VAL A 333 -5.66 17.30 -14.65
C VAL A 333 -4.56 16.94 -13.65
N LYS A 334 -3.38 16.64 -14.16
CA LYS A 334 -2.18 16.53 -13.36
C LYS A 334 -1.09 17.35 -14.00
N PHE A 335 -0.51 18.23 -13.23
CA PHE A 335 0.56 19.11 -13.65
C PHE A 335 1.70 19.05 -12.66
N LEU A 336 2.92 18.87 -13.16
CA LEU A 336 4.15 18.92 -12.38
C LEU A 336 5.11 19.87 -13.08
N TYR A 337 5.57 20.86 -12.36
CA TYR A 337 6.59 21.80 -12.82
C TYR A 337 7.84 21.65 -11.96
N LYS A 338 8.97 21.35 -12.62
CA LYS A 338 10.29 21.25 -12.00
C LYS A 338 11.24 22.20 -12.71
N PRO A 339 11.56 23.36 -12.12
CA PRO A 339 12.50 24.32 -12.72
C PRO A 339 13.88 23.67 -12.94
N SER A 340 14.58 24.12 -13.98
CA SER A 340 15.98 23.73 -14.18
C SER A 340 16.82 24.20 -13.01
N TYR A 341 17.74 23.37 -12.55
CA TYR A 341 18.65 23.66 -11.42
C TYR A 341 17.97 23.84 -10.05
N SER A 342 16.69 23.51 -9.93
CA SER A 342 15.97 23.54 -8.65
C SER A 342 15.65 22.14 -8.16
N SER A 343 15.82 21.89 -6.87
CA SER A 343 15.31 20.71 -6.19
C SER A 343 13.81 20.81 -5.89
N LEU A 344 13.24 22.03 -5.97
CA LEU A 344 11.83 22.30 -5.71
C LEU A 344 10.99 22.03 -6.97
N SER A 345 9.89 21.33 -6.82
CA SER A 345 8.86 21.14 -7.84
C SER A 345 7.49 21.49 -7.28
N THR A 346 6.64 22.05 -8.13
CA THR A 346 5.24 22.36 -7.80
C THR A 346 4.33 21.40 -8.54
N PHE A 347 3.29 20.93 -7.90
CA PHE A 347 2.32 20.04 -8.52
C PHE A 347 0.89 20.49 -8.26
N LEU A 348 0.04 20.24 -9.24
CA LEU A 348 -1.41 20.37 -9.18
C LEU A 348 -2.01 19.05 -9.66
N GLU A 349 -2.90 18.48 -8.87
CA GLU A 349 -3.71 17.33 -9.24
C GLU A 349 -5.18 17.67 -9.00
N PHE A 350 -6.01 17.43 -10.00
CA PHE A 350 -7.44 17.57 -9.91
C PHE A 350 -8.09 16.43 -10.66
N ASP A 351 -8.92 15.65 -10.01
CA ASP A 351 -9.73 14.61 -10.63
C ASP A 351 -11.02 14.35 -9.85
N GLY A 352 -11.88 13.51 -10.39
CA GLY A 352 -12.96 12.86 -9.66
C GLY A 352 -12.71 11.37 -9.61
N ASP A 353 -13.51 10.69 -8.81
CA ASP A 353 -13.41 9.23 -8.66
C ASP A 353 -14.75 8.60 -8.29
N PHE A 354 -14.82 7.27 -8.43
CA PHE A 354 -15.99 6.51 -8.06
C PHE A 354 -15.55 5.19 -7.42
N ASN A 355 -16.00 4.93 -6.20
CA ASN A 355 -15.60 3.75 -5.46
C ASN A 355 -16.78 2.81 -5.25
N LEU A 356 -16.63 1.54 -5.60
CA LEU A 356 -17.51 0.48 -5.16
C LEU A 356 -17.18 0.13 -3.71
N ASN A 357 -18.14 0.35 -2.84
CA ASN A 357 -18.06 -0.08 -1.46
C ASN A 357 -18.44 -1.56 -1.35
N SER A 358 -17.77 -2.28 -0.46
CA SER A 358 -17.94 -3.72 -0.30
C SER A 358 -17.81 -4.13 1.15
N PHE A 359 -18.43 -5.25 1.51
CA PHE A 359 -18.30 -5.84 2.84
C PHE A 359 -16.84 -6.20 3.14
N THR A 360 -16.11 -6.73 2.16
CA THR A 360 -14.67 -7.02 2.26
C THR A 360 -13.85 -5.78 2.63
N THR A 361 -14.12 -4.65 1.96
CA THR A 361 -13.40 -3.40 2.25
C THR A 361 -13.74 -2.90 3.65
N PHE A 362 -15.01 -2.88 4.00
CA PHE A 362 -15.46 -2.37 5.30
C PHE A 362 -14.99 -3.25 6.46
N SER A 363 -15.05 -4.58 6.33
CA SER A 363 -14.58 -5.51 7.37
C SER A 363 -13.06 -5.45 7.59
N ARG A 364 -12.29 -5.01 6.59
CA ARG A 364 -10.85 -4.73 6.75
C ARG A 364 -10.57 -3.42 7.47
N ILE A 365 -11.42 -2.39 7.28
CA ILE A 365 -11.32 -1.09 7.96
C ILE A 365 -11.81 -1.21 9.40
N ASN A 366 -13.01 -1.75 9.58
CA ASN A 366 -13.65 -1.99 10.86
C ASN A 366 -14.12 -3.44 10.96
N PRO A 367 -13.40 -4.31 11.66
CA PRO A 367 -13.79 -5.72 11.77
C PRO A 367 -15.06 -5.94 12.59
N TYR A 368 -15.54 -4.92 13.31
CA TYR A 368 -16.74 -4.96 14.16
C TYR A 368 -17.99 -4.43 13.44
N ILE A 369 -18.00 -4.45 12.12
CA ILE A 369 -19.22 -4.12 11.36
C ILE A 369 -20.28 -5.18 11.56
N PHE A 370 -21.54 -4.74 11.53
CA PHE A 370 -22.68 -5.64 11.59
C PHE A 370 -22.65 -6.62 10.40
N PRO A 371 -23.00 -7.90 10.58
CA PRO A 371 -22.92 -8.93 9.52
C PRO A 371 -23.88 -8.74 8.33
N SER A 372 -24.57 -7.61 8.25
CA SER A 372 -25.42 -7.26 7.11
C SER A 372 -25.38 -5.75 6.91
N LEU A 373 -25.00 -5.31 5.71
CA LEU A 373 -24.81 -3.90 5.40
C LEU A 373 -25.60 -3.49 4.16
N LYS A 374 -26.12 -2.28 4.17
CA LYS A 374 -26.60 -1.64 2.95
C LYS A 374 -25.41 -1.08 2.21
N LEU A 375 -25.03 -1.71 1.11
CA LEU A 375 -23.89 -1.27 0.30
C LEU A 375 -24.34 -0.26 -0.76
N ARG A 376 -23.65 0.88 -0.81
CA ARG A 376 -23.85 1.92 -1.83
C ARG A 376 -22.49 2.39 -2.32
N PRO A 377 -22.32 2.67 -3.62
CA PRO A 377 -21.09 3.25 -4.12
C PRO A 377 -20.91 4.70 -3.64
N THR A 378 -19.65 5.13 -3.57
CA THR A 378 -19.26 6.51 -3.23
C THR A 378 -18.85 7.25 -4.50
N ASN A 379 -19.56 8.32 -4.84
CA ASN A 379 -19.19 9.26 -5.88
C ASN A 379 -18.32 10.38 -5.28
N ILE A 380 -17.16 10.65 -5.87
CA ILE A 380 -16.22 11.70 -5.48
C ILE A 380 -16.08 12.67 -6.65
N PRO A 381 -16.99 13.64 -6.82
CA PRO A 381 -16.98 14.54 -7.98
C PRO A 381 -15.75 15.45 -8.01
N TYR A 382 -15.21 15.80 -6.86
CA TYR A 382 -14.09 16.73 -6.76
C TYR A 382 -13.03 16.21 -5.78
N LYS A 383 -11.81 16.10 -6.29
CA LYS A 383 -10.62 15.79 -5.51
C LYS A 383 -9.46 16.59 -6.06
N GLY A 384 -8.94 17.51 -5.25
CA GLY A 384 -7.88 18.42 -5.62
C GLY A 384 -6.70 18.34 -4.66
N ARG A 385 -5.49 18.46 -5.19
CA ARG A 385 -4.23 18.58 -4.44
C ARG A 385 -3.36 19.62 -5.12
N LEU A 386 -2.91 20.62 -4.39
CA LEU A 386 -1.95 21.62 -4.84
C LEU A 386 -0.80 21.67 -3.85
N GLY A 387 0.43 21.53 -4.31
CA GLY A 387 1.54 21.48 -3.39
C GLY A 387 2.90 21.68 -4.01
N VAL A 388 3.87 21.61 -3.13
CA VAL A 388 5.29 21.67 -3.45
C VAL A 388 5.98 20.42 -2.94
N LYS A 389 6.95 19.95 -3.71
CA LYS A 389 7.83 18.84 -3.34
C LYS A 389 9.27 19.28 -3.54
N ASN A 390 10.13 18.95 -2.58
CA ASN A 390 11.55 19.17 -2.70
C ASN A 390 12.31 17.85 -2.48
N SER A 391 13.32 17.60 -3.29
CA SER A 391 14.19 16.43 -3.20
C SER A 391 15.65 16.90 -3.27
N PHE A 392 16.32 16.92 -2.13
CA PHE A 392 17.72 17.30 -2.04
C PHE A 392 18.63 16.11 -2.38
N ASN A 393 19.79 16.38 -2.93
CA ASN A 393 20.80 15.36 -3.24
C ASN A 393 21.32 14.59 -1.99
N SER A 394 21.11 15.15 -0.80
CA SER A 394 21.46 14.54 0.48
C SER A 394 20.53 13.41 0.95
N GLY A 395 19.58 12.96 0.12
CA GLY A 395 18.60 11.94 0.50
C GLY A 395 17.42 12.46 1.32
N LEU A 396 17.28 13.78 1.40
CA LEU A 396 16.17 14.46 2.07
C LEU A 396 15.07 14.79 1.05
N GLU A 397 13.86 14.35 1.31
CA GLU A 397 12.68 14.70 0.53
C GLU A 397 11.59 15.23 1.46
N PHE A 398 10.89 16.27 1.04
CA PHE A 398 9.67 16.69 1.71
C PHE A 398 8.63 17.15 0.70
N PHE A 399 7.36 17.09 1.10
CA PHE A 399 6.27 17.73 0.38
C PHE A 399 5.29 18.37 1.34
N LEU A 400 4.61 19.40 0.83
CA LEU A 400 3.47 20.04 1.47
C LEU A 400 2.40 20.26 0.40
N ALA A 401 1.16 19.87 0.70
CA ALA A 401 0.03 20.03 -0.20
C ALA A 401 -1.23 20.45 0.55
N ALA A 402 -1.95 21.41 -0.03
CA ALA A 402 -3.34 21.64 0.30
C ALA A 402 -4.21 20.61 -0.44
N ILE A 403 -5.20 20.08 0.25
CA ILE A 403 -6.12 19.06 -0.28
C ILE A 403 -7.55 19.48 -0.08
N TYR A 404 -8.38 19.18 -1.07
CA TYR A 404 -9.83 19.31 -0.99
C TYR A 404 -10.48 18.11 -1.65
N SER A 405 -11.52 17.56 -1.02
CA SER A 405 -12.37 16.55 -1.63
C SER A 405 -13.81 16.69 -1.20
N ARG A 406 -14.73 16.46 -2.14
CA ARG A 406 -16.16 16.25 -1.87
C ARG A 406 -16.54 14.86 -2.27
N SER A 407 -17.21 14.16 -1.38
CA SER A 407 -17.76 12.84 -1.61
C SER A 407 -19.27 12.86 -1.37
N GLU A 408 -20.01 12.42 -2.37
CA GLU A 408 -21.42 12.11 -2.21
C GLU A 408 -21.54 10.68 -1.68
N SER A 409 -22.35 10.34 -0.79
CA SER A 409 -22.47 8.98 -0.22
C SER A 409 -21.15 8.42 0.35
N TYR A 410 -20.44 9.22 1.16
CA TYR A 410 -19.26 8.73 1.88
C TYR A 410 -19.66 7.77 3.00
N PRO A 411 -19.03 6.58 3.14
CA PRO A 411 -19.38 5.62 4.19
C PRO A 411 -18.81 6.05 5.55
N LEU A 412 -19.68 6.23 6.52
CA LEU A 412 -19.38 6.52 7.91
C LEU A 412 -19.76 5.34 8.79
N PHE A 413 -18.90 4.97 9.73
CA PHE A 413 -19.15 3.86 10.66
C PHE A 413 -19.87 4.36 11.91
N LYS A 414 -21.16 4.10 11.98
CA LYS A 414 -22.02 4.50 13.08
C LYS A 414 -22.28 3.31 13.98
N ARG A 415 -22.04 3.47 15.27
CA ARG A 415 -22.29 2.39 16.23
C ARG A 415 -23.78 2.13 16.36
N LEU A 416 -24.16 0.85 16.39
CA LEU A 416 -25.54 0.42 16.55
C LEU A 416 -25.99 0.49 18.01
N PRO A 417 -27.28 0.75 18.26
CA PRO A 417 -27.88 0.63 19.60
C PRO A 417 -27.96 -0.84 20.04
N TYR A 418 -28.24 -1.04 21.33
CA TYR A 418 -28.61 -2.35 21.84
C TYR A 418 -29.96 -2.79 21.24
N VAL A 419 -30.00 -4.03 20.78
CA VAL A 419 -31.21 -4.66 20.22
C VAL A 419 -31.63 -5.79 21.13
N VAL A 420 -32.83 -5.72 21.67
CA VAL A 420 -33.43 -6.85 22.40
C VAL A 420 -33.66 -7.98 21.38
N SER A 421 -32.90 -9.05 21.49
CA SER A 421 -33.01 -10.20 20.61
C SER A 421 -33.05 -11.48 21.42
N ASN A 422 -33.81 -12.46 20.94
CA ASN A 422 -33.85 -13.79 21.54
C ASN A 422 -32.62 -14.65 21.21
N ASN A 423 -31.73 -14.17 20.35
CA ASN A 423 -30.47 -14.82 20.04
C ASN A 423 -29.34 -14.26 20.90
N ASN A 424 -28.40 -15.12 21.28
CA ASN A 424 -27.27 -14.76 22.14
C ASN A 424 -26.08 -14.18 21.36
N LEU A 425 -26.33 -13.50 20.24
CA LEU A 425 -25.29 -12.96 19.37
C LEU A 425 -24.86 -11.59 19.87
N SER A 426 -23.58 -11.43 20.16
CA SER A 426 -23.08 -10.22 20.80
C SER A 426 -23.16 -8.99 19.91
N TYR A 427 -23.16 -9.11 18.59
CA TYR A 427 -23.27 -7.96 17.68
C TYR A 427 -24.60 -7.20 17.83
N ASN A 428 -25.64 -7.79 18.46
CA ASN A 428 -26.88 -7.12 18.80
C ASN A 428 -26.80 -6.32 20.12
N MET A 429 -25.71 -6.45 20.86
CA MET A 429 -25.52 -5.85 22.19
C MET A 429 -24.77 -4.52 22.12
N ALA A 430 -25.12 -3.66 21.18
CA ALA A 430 -24.44 -2.40 20.95
C ALA A 430 -22.94 -2.53 20.73
N THR A 431 -22.47 -3.68 20.22
CA THR A 431 -21.04 -3.95 19.95
C THR A 431 -20.65 -3.77 18.49
N SER A 432 -21.61 -3.64 17.59
CA SER A 432 -21.38 -3.57 16.15
C SER A 432 -21.61 -2.18 15.58
N TYR A 433 -21.15 -2.01 14.33
CA TYR A 433 -21.25 -0.77 13.57
C TYR A 433 -22.02 -1.01 12.26
N GLU A 434 -22.97 -0.13 11.97
CA GLU A 434 -23.55 0.00 10.63
C GLU A 434 -22.73 0.96 9.77
N VAL A 435 -22.94 0.92 8.47
CA VAL A 435 -22.40 1.89 7.52
C VAL A 435 -23.53 2.81 7.08
N VAL A 436 -23.45 4.08 7.48
CA VAL A 436 -24.33 5.14 7.02
C VAL A 436 -23.61 5.96 5.95
N TYR A 437 -24.38 6.51 5.00
CA TYR A 437 -23.82 7.25 3.88
C TYR A 437 -24.23 8.70 3.95
N ASP A 438 -23.26 9.58 3.87
CA ASP A 438 -23.48 11.03 3.89
C ASP A 438 -22.59 11.75 2.88
N ARG A 439 -22.98 12.96 2.51
CA ARG A 439 -22.07 13.86 1.83
C ARG A 439 -20.99 14.32 2.80
N LEU A 440 -19.75 14.22 2.38
CA LEU A 440 -18.57 14.62 3.16
C LEU A 440 -17.73 15.60 2.36
N ASP A 441 -17.53 16.78 2.93
CA ASP A 441 -16.56 17.76 2.45
C ASP A 441 -15.30 17.70 3.34
N GLN A 442 -14.14 17.67 2.73
CA GLN A 442 -12.86 17.60 3.43
C GLN A 442 -11.89 18.63 2.85
N LEU A 443 -11.50 19.59 3.66
CA LEU A 443 -10.44 20.55 3.34
C LEU A 443 -9.28 20.34 4.32
N GLY A 444 -8.05 20.37 3.85
CA GLY A 444 -6.93 20.13 4.73
C GLY A 444 -5.56 20.27 4.10
N LEU A 445 -4.57 19.76 4.82
CA LEU A 445 -3.16 19.78 4.45
C LEU A 445 -2.57 18.38 4.58
N GLU A 446 -1.71 18.03 3.63
CA GLU A 446 -0.85 16.84 3.71
C GLU A 446 0.62 17.27 3.68
N THR A 447 1.42 16.69 4.54
CA THR A 447 2.88 16.89 4.51
C THR A 447 3.58 15.56 4.71
N GLY A 448 4.70 15.40 4.04
CA GLY A 448 5.55 14.24 4.20
C GLY A 448 7.02 14.63 4.19
N PHE A 449 7.76 13.93 5.01
CA PHE A 449 9.19 14.07 5.18
C PHE A 449 9.83 12.69 5.09
N LEU A 450 10.85 12.55 4.26
CA LEU A 450 11.63 11.33 4.12
C LEU A 450 13.11 11.68 4.15
N MET A 451 13.85 11.04 5.04
CA MET A 451 15.30 11.16 5.15
C MET A 451 15.94 9.79 4.97
N ARG A 452 16.78 9.64 3.95
CA ARG A 452 17.62 8.48 3.71
C ARG A 452 19.05 8.84 4.07
N PHE A 453 19.54 8.28 5.17
CA PHE A 453 20.93 8.47 5.58
C PHE A 453 21.90 7.60 4.76
N ASN A 454 21.43 6.41 4.38
CA ASN A 454 22.09 5.44 3.51
C ASN A 454 21.07 4.39 3.02
N GLU A 455 21.53 3.33 2.36
CA GLU A 455 20.66 2.26 1.83
C GLU A 455 19.84 1.53 2.91
N HIS A 456 20.34 1.50 4.15
CA HIS A 456 19.72 0.75 5.26
C HIS A 456 19.03 1.63 6.29
N ASN A 457 19.38 2.91 6.34
CA ASN A 457 18.92 3.82 7.38
C ASN A 457 18.00 4.88 6.78
N LYS A 458 16.73 4.80 7.13
CA LYS A 458 15.71 5.73 6.67
C LYS A 458 14.77 6.13 7.80
N PHE A 459 14.28 7.34 7.73
CA PHE A 459 13.21 7.86 8.57
C PHE A 459 12.18 8.56 7.69
N SER A 460 10.90 8.31 7.95
CA SER A 460 9.81 9.02 7.28
C SER A 460 8.71 9.38 8.25
N ILE A 461 8.09 10.52 8.00
CA ILE A 461 6.89 10.97 8.69
C ILE A 461 5.91 11.55 7.67
N ASN A 462 4.66 11.15 7.74
CA ASN A 462 3.58 11.68 6.93
C ASN A 462 2.47 12.16 7.84
N THR A 463 2.00 13.37 7.61
CA THR A 463 0.91 13.98 8.37
C THR A 463 -0.21 14.37 7.43
N LYS A 464 -1.42 14.04 7.82
CA LYS A 464 -2.63 14.48 7.16
C LYS A 464 -3.49 15.20 8.19
N TYR A 465 -3.80 16.45 7.92
CA TYR A 465 -4.77 17.24 8.67
C TYR A 465 -5.95 17.56 7.76
N VAL A 466 -7.15 17.21 8.15
CA VAL A 466 -8.39 17.48 7.41
C VAL A 466 -9.48 17.90 8.37
N ASN A 467 -10.35 18.79 7.92
CA ASN A 467 -11.61 19.07 8.59
C ASN A 467 -12.72 18.29 7.85
N PRO A 468 -13.21 17.16 8.39
CA PRO A 468 -14.30 16.40 7.78
C PRO A 468 -15.63 16.99 8.20
N GLU A 469 -16.42 17.46 7.24
CA GLU A 469 -17.76 18.03 7.46
C GLU A 469 -18.81 17.13 6.83
N SER A 470 -19.66 16.50 7.66
CA SER A 470 -20.84 15.74 7.25
C SER A 470 -22.03 16.68 7.04
N PHE A 471 -22.92 16.30 6.13
CA PHE A 471 -24.06 17.16 5.77
C PHE A 471 -25.34 16.80 6.54
N ASN A 472 -25.69 15.51 6.63
CA ASN A 472 -26.91 15.05 7.30
C ASN A 472 -26.63 14.45 8.68
N GLU A 473 -25.51 13.76 8.84
CA GLU A 473 -25.09 13.20 10.12
C GLU A 473 -24.58 14.32 11.04
N ILE A 474 -24.83 14.20 12.34
CA ILE A 474 -24.43 15.20 13.33
C ILE A 474 -22.92 15.29 13.55
N SER A 475 -22.18 14.27 13.11
CA SER A 475 -20.73 14.23 13.10
C SER A 475 -20.22 13.30 12.00
N ALA A 476 -18.99 13.55 11.54
CA ALA A 476 -18.25 12.65 10.65
C ALA A 476 -17.71 11.46 11.45
N TRP A 477 -18.56 10.47 11.73
CA TRP A 477 -18.31 9.36 12.64
C TRP A 477 -16.97 8.65 12.41
N ASN A 478 -16.16 8.55 13.47
CA ASN A 478 -14.86 7.89 13.54
C ASN A 478 -13.79 8.45 12.57
N LEU A 479 -14.00 9.63 11.99
CA LEU A 479 -12.99 10.30 11.17
C LEU A 479 -12.16 11.26 12.03
N PRO A 480 -10.84 11.06 12.15
CA PRO A 480 -9.97 11.98 12.88
C PRO A 480 -9.65 13.21 12.01
N SER A 481 -9.48 14.37 12.67
CA SER A 481 -8.99 15.56 11.97
C SER A 481 -7.49 15.52 11.68
N ILE A 482 -6.72 14.74 12.44
CA ILE A 482 -5.27 14.61 12.24
C ILE A 482 -4.85 13.14 12.33
N GLU A 483 -4.01 12.74 11.35
CA GLU A 483 -3.32 11.45 11.36
C GLU A 483 -1.83 11.69 11.07
N ILE A 484 -0.95 11.03 11.83
CA ILE A 484 0.49 11.08 11.64
C ILE A 484 1.01 9.65 11.61
N ASP A 485 1.64 9.28 10.50
CA ASP A 485 2.34 8.02 10.36
C ASP A 485 3.84 8.27 10.34
N PHE A 486 4.62 7.52 11.13
CA PHE A 486 6.06 7.55 11.05
C PHE A 486 6.66 6.15 10.95
N GLU A 487 7.77 6.06 10.25
CA GLU A 487 8.55 4.84 10.08
C GLU A 487 10.04 5.18 10.24
N ALA A 488 10.75 4.36 11.02
CA ALA A 488 12.18 4.47 11.20
C ALA A 488 12.82 3.09 11.06
N ASN A 489 13.77 2.95 10.14
CA ASN A 489 14.55 1.74 9.94
C ASN A 489 16.02 2.11 10.10
N PHE A 490 16.71 1.45 11.03
CA PHE A 490 18.12 1.69 11.29
C PHE A 490 18.88 0.37 11.41
N ARG A 491 20.08 0.36 10.86
CA ARG A 491 21.04 -0.74 10.96
C ARG A 491 22.30 -0.25 11.67
N PHE A 492 22.60 -0.83 12.82
CA PHE A 492 23.77 -0.52 13.62
C PHE A 492 24.79 -1.66 13.57
N PHE A 493 26.07 -1.34 13.39
CA PHE A 493 27.17 -2.30 13.42
C PHE A 493 26.98 -3.55 12.55
N ASN A 494 26.21 -3.45 11.46
CA ASN A 494 25.87 -4.54 10.53
C ASN A 494 25.15 -5.76 11.17
N LYS A 495 24.77 -5.69 12.45
CA LYS A 495 24.18 -6.82 13.19
C LYS A 495 22.86 -6.48 13.86
N ILE A 496 22.63 -5.23 14.19
CA ILE A 496 21.44 -4.80 14.92
C ILE A 496 20.56 -4.02 13.96
N TYR A 497 19.32 -4.49 13.79
CA TYR A 497 18.30 -3.85 12.97
C TYR A 497 17.19 -3.37 13.87
N LEU A 498 16.93 -2.09 13.84
CA LEU A 498 15.79 -1.45 14.52
C LEU A 498 14.77 -1.06 13.48
N GLN A 499 13.56 -1.56 13.62
CA GLN A 499 12.41 -1.17 12.81
C GLN A 499 11.33 -0.64 13.74
N THR A 500 10.96 0.61 13.55
CA THR A 500 9.96 1.28 14.37
C THR A 500 8.89 1.89 13.48
N ASN A 501 7.62 1.67 13.83
CA ASN A 501 6.48 2.27 13.18
C ASN A 501 5.57 2.88 14.24
N GLY A 502 4.96 4.00 13.90
CA GLY A 502 3.95 4.60 14.76
C GLY A 502 2.88 5.30 13.96
N ARG A 503 1.68 5.33 14.54
CA ARG A 503 0.52 6.03 14.00
C ARG A 503 -0.18 6.79 15.11
N TYR A 504 -0.18 8.11 15.00
CA TYR A 504 -1.00 8.98 15.83
C TYR A 504 -2.34 9.22 15.14
N ILE A 505 -3.42 9.02 15.89
CA ILE A 505 -4.79 9.28 15.44
C ILE A 505 -5.38 10.31 16.40
N GLY A 506 -5.81 11.44 15.85
CA GLY A 506 -6.41 12.53 16.60
C GLY A 506 -7.78 12.19 17.20
N ARG A 507 -8.36 13.14 17.92
CA ARG A 507 -9.72 13.03 18.44
C ARG A 507 -10.71 12.79 17.30
N ARG A 508 -11.75 12.01 17.58
CA ARG A 508 -12.82 11.68 16.67
C ARG A 508 -14.10 11.37 17.43
N ASP A 509 -15.23 11.50 16.78
CA ASP A 509 -16.53 11.27 17.39
C ASP A 509 -17.06 9.88 17.04
N SER A 510 -17.68 9.22 18.01
CA SER A 510 -18.42 7.99 17.81
C SER A 510 -19.87 8.18 18.25
N ALA A 511 -20.79 7.54 17.54
CA ALA A 511 -22.17 7.49 17.96
C ALA A 511 -22.30 6.66 19.24
N TYR A 512 -23.06 7.18 20.19
CA TYR A 512 -23.41 6.52 21.44
C TYR A 512 -24.93 6.50 21.58
N HIS A 513 -25.46 5.35 21.87
CA HIS A 513 -26.89 5.19 22.15
C HIS A 513 -27.05 4.72 23.60
N PRO A 514 -27.72 5.46 24.45
CA PRO A 514 -28.08 4.98 25.79
C PRO A 514 -28.77 3.62 25.71
N VAL A 515 -28.42 2.70 26.62
CA VAL A 515 -29.06 1.37 26.65
C VAL A 515 -30.46 1.50 27.23
N PHE A 516 -31.47 1.23 26.42
CA PHE A 516 -32.85 1.17 26.83
C PHE A 516 -33.41 -0.22 26.58
N LEU A 517 -34.22 -0.72 27.50
CA LEU A 517 -34.81 -2.06 27.43
C LEU A 517 -36.02 -2.15 26.48
N ASN A 518 -36.50 -1.04 25.94
CA ASN A 518 -37.70 -1.01 25.10
C ASN A 518 -37.30 -0.87 23.60
N ALA A 519 -37.92 -1.67 22.76
CA ALA A 519 -37.66 -1.75 21.31
C ALA A 519 -38.01 -0.45 20.53
N GLU A 520 -38.67 0.52 21.13
CA GLU A 520 -39.15 1.75 20.48
C GLU A 520 -38.04 2.79 20.19
N PHE A 521 -36.80 2.58 20.67
CA PHE A 521 -35.73 3.59 20.61
C PHE A 521 -34.76 3.42 19.44
N PHE A 522 -35.08 2.61 18.45
CA PHE A 522 -34.21 2.43 17.25
C PHE A 522 -34.01 3.73 16.45
N ASP A 523 -34.95 4.65 16.51
CA ASP A 523 -34.91 5.93 15.81
C ASP A 523 -34.42 7.10 16.68
N SER A 524 -33.92 6.82 17.89
CA SER A 524 -33.34 7.87 18.73
C SER A 524 -32.07 8.42 18.10
N LYS A 525 -31.95 9.74 18.02
CA LYS A 525 -30.71 10.38 17.60
C LYS A 525 -29.57 9.95 18.53
N PRO A 526 -28.43 9.52 18.01
CA PRO A 526 -27.30 9.17 18.86
C PRO A 526 -26.76 10.41 19.57
N GLU A 527 -26.23 10.21 20.76
CA GLU A 527 -25.35 11.16 21.42
C GLU A 527 -23.94 11.10 20.85
N ILE A 528 -23.18 12.17 20.98
CA ILE A 528 -21.79 12.21 20.55
C ILE A 528 -20.89 11.78 21.72
N LYS A 529 -20.14 10.70 21.54
CA LYS A 529 -19.05 10.30 22.43
C LYS A 529 -17.71 10.61 21.78
N SER A 530 -17.01 11.58 22.32
CA SER A 530 -15.65 11.88 21.84
C SER A 530 -14.70 10.78 22.25
N LEU A 531 -13.92 10.29 21.29
CA LEU A 531 -12.81 9.36 21.49
C LEU A 531 -11.51 10.13 21.54
N ASP A 532 -10.72 9.92 22.59
CA ASP A 532 -9.44 10.57 22.78
C ASP A 532 -8.45 10.22 21.66
N ALA A 533 -7.49 11.10 21.46
CA ALA A 533 -6.36 10.83 20.60
C ALA A 533 -5.46 9.75 21.21
N PHE A 534 -4.82 8.96 20.36
CA PHE A 534 -3.87 7.95 20.80
C PHE A 534 -2.72 7.77 19.79
N LEU A 535 -1.60 7.24 20.28
CA LEU A 535 -0.43 6.88 19.50
C LEU A 535 -0.25 5.36 19.55
N TYR A 536 -0.44 4.69 18.44
CA TYR A 536 0.03 3.33 18.24
C TYR A 536 1.52 3.34 17.94
N PHE A 537 2.28 2.54 18.65
CA PHE A 537 3.73 2.42 18.51
C PHE A 537 4.13 0.95 18.43
N SER A 538 4.96 0.59 17.48
CA SER A 538 5.53 -0.75 17.34
C SER A 538 7.02 -0.63 17.03
N SER A 539 7.84 -1.32 17.79
CA SER A 539 9.29 -1.36 17.58
C SER A 539 9.80 -2.78 17.64
N ARG A 540 10.56 -3.19 16.63
CA ARG A 540 11.22 -4.49 16.56
C ARG A 540 12.72 -4.28 16.50
N LEU A 541 13.42 -4.85 17.46
CA LEU A 541 14.87 -4.93 17.51
C LEU A 541 15.30 -6.34 17.11
N LEU A 542 16.09 -6.49 16.07
CA LEU A 542 16.61 -7.79 15.62
C LEU A 542 18.13 -7.78 15.70
N TYR A 543 18.68 -8.76 16.39
CA TYR A 543 20.12 -9.02 16.47
C TYR A 543 20.51 -10.22 15.61
N GLN A 544 21.26 -9.98 14.53
CA GLN A 544 21.78 -11.01 13.63
C GLN A 544 23.11 -11.52 14.17
N THR A 545 23.21 -12.80 14.44
CA THR A 545 24.47 -13.47 14.81
C THR A 545 25.37 -13.63 13.58
N LYS A 546 26.58 -14.15 13.79
CA LYS A 546 27.48 -14.53 12.67
C LYS A 546 26.98 -15.79 11.91
N SER A 547 26.09 -16.55 12.51
CA SER A 547 25.45 -17.73 11.92
C SER A 547 24.08 -17.36 11.35
N ASN A 548 23.32 -18.36 10.93
CA ASN A 548 21.99 -18.23 10.35
C ASN A 548 20.90 -17.78 11.34
N TRP A 549 21.25 -17.67 12.61
CA TRP A 549 20.31 -17.30 13.67
C TRP A 549 20.22 -15.79 13.86
N ALA A 550 19.02 -15.33 14.17
CA ALA A 550 18.78 -13.98 14.68
C ALA A 550 17.79 -14.05 15.86
N PHE A 551 17.99 -13.16 16.81
CA PHE A 551 17.10 -12.96 17.95
C PHE A 551 16.33 -11.69 17.72
N PHE A 552 15.04 -11.64 18.06
CA PHE A 552 14.28 -10.42 17.98
C PHE A 552 13.45 -10.18 19.23
N PHE A 553 13.32 -8.91 19.56
CA PHE A 553 12.42 -8.38 20.56
C PHE A 553 11.45 -7.41 19.88
N GLU A 554 10.17 -7.61 20.08
CA GLU A 554 9.12 -6.72 19.58
C GLU A 554 8.36 -6.14 20.75
N PHE A 555 8.18 -4.82 20.70
CA PHE A 555 7.40 -4.07 21.65
C PHE A 555 6.30 -3.32 20.91
N LYS A 556 5.05 -3.47 21.34
CA LYS A 556 3.89 -2.72 20.86
C LYS A 556 3.20 -2.06 22.04
N ASN A 557 2.85 -0.81 21.86
CA ASN A 557 2.11 -0.06 22.86
C ASN A 557 1.15 0.92 22.21
N ASN A 558 0.05 1.18 22.91
CA ASN A 558 -0.89 2.23 22.59
C ASN A 558 -0.81 3.28 23.70
N PHE A 559 -0.27 4.47 23.39
CA PHE A 559 -0.15 5.57 24.31
C PHE A 559 -1.38 6.47 24.22
N GLY A 560 -2.04 6.73 25.35
CA GLY A 560 -3.23 7.55 25.47
C GLY A 560 -4.09 7.12 26.65
N ASN A 561 -5.08 7.93 27.05
CA ASN A 561 -5.91 7.61 28.21
C ASN A 561 -6.97 6.54 27.90
N ASN A 562 -7.52 6.54 26.69
CA ASN A 562 -8.54 5.57 26.24
C ASN A 562 -8.25 5.20 24.79
N TYR A 563 -7.15 4.46 24.58
CA TYR A 563 -6.66 4.06 23.28
C TYR A 563 -7.57 3.00 22.63
N SER A 564 -8.68 3.44 22.09
CA SER A 564 -9.55 2.61 21.30
C SER A 564 -9.73 3.21 19.91
N ARG A 565 -9.41 2.42 18.88
CA ARG A 565 -9.70 2.83 17.51
C ARG A 565 -11.21 2.94 17.28
N TRP A 566 -11.96 2.04 17.91
CA TRP A 566 -13.42 1.96 17.87
C TRP A 566 -13.96 2.07 19.29
N ALA A 567 -15.03 2.81 19.50
CA ALA A 567 -15.58 3.03 20.83
C ALA A 567 -15.79 1.73 21.60
N PHE A 568 -15.27 1.66 22.82
CA PHE A 568 -15.31 0.51 23.75
C PHE A 568 -14.48 -0.72 23.30
N TYR A 569 -13.77 -0.64 22.17
CA TYR A 569 -12.80 -1.63 21.73
C TYR A 569 -11.39 -1.15 22.07
N GLN A 570 -11.03 -1.28 23.33
CA GLN A 570 -9.68 -0.96 23.77
C GLN A 570 -8.69 -1.96 23.17
N ASP A 571 -7.62 -1.46 22.59
CA ASP A 571 -6.52 -2.29 22.14
C ASP A 571 -5.69 -2.80 23.32
N TYR A 572 -4.87 -3.81 23.07
CA TYR A 572 -3.94 -4.33 24.06
C TYR A 572 -2.85 -3.31 24.37
N ASN A 573 -2.55 -3.15 25.66
CA ASN A 573 -1.51 -2.27 26.15
C ASN A 573 -0.23 -3.06 26.45
N ASN A 574 0.94 -2.50 26.16
CA ASN A 574 2.25 -3.08 26.51
C ASN A 574 2.43 -4.55 26.08
N ASN A 575 2.40 -4.79 24.79
CA ASN A 575 2.69 -6.10 24.23
C ASN A 575 4.19 -6.29 24.02
N PHE A 576 4.76 -7.35 24.59
CA PHE A 576 6.15 -7.76 24.42
C PHE A 576 6.20 -9.14 23.79
N LEU A 577 7.07 -9.29 22.80
CA LEU A 577 7.30 -10.57 22.16
C LEU A 577 8.80 -10.76 21.95
N LEU A 578 9.29 -11.91 22.42
CA LEU A 578 10.65 -12.38 22.17
C LEU A 578 10.61 -13.53 21.17
N GLY A 579 11.58 -13.58 20.28
CA GLY A 579 11.58 -14.64 19.29
C GLY A 579 12.94 -14.89 18.66
N LEU A 580 12.95 -15.97 17.90
CA LEU A 580 14.08 -16.48 17.15
C LEU A 580 13.73 -16.48 15.67
N ARG A 581 14.73 -16.20 14.83
CA ARG A 581 14.66 -16.35 13.38
C ARG A 581 15.82 -17.20 12.92
N TYR A 582 15.55 -18.21 12.13
CA TYR A 582 16.53 -19.03 11.45
C TYR A 582 16.43 -18.81 9.94
N LYS A 583 17.57 -18.50 9.31
CA LYS A 583 17.68 -18.30 7.87
C LYS A 583 18.36 -19.49 7.23
N PHE A 584 17.87 -19.94 6.10
CA PHE A 584 18.40 -21.11 5.39
C PHE A 584 18.13 -21.02 3.89
N ASP A 585 18.80 -21.84 3.12
CA ASP A 585 18.55 -21.97 1.69
C ASP A 585 17.80 -23.25 1.40
N ILE A 586 16.73 -23.11 0.62
CA ILE A 586 16.07 -24.24 -0.03
C ILE A 586 16.61 -24.29 -1.46
N ILE A 587 17.24 -25.39 -1.80
CA ILE A 587 17.83 -25.64 -3.13
C ILE A 587 17.05 -26.83 -3.71
N PHE A 588 16.52 -26.66 -4.92
CA PHE A 588 15.89 -27.73 -5.72
C PHE A 588 16.78 -28.12 -6.88
#